data_9bfe9d3ff43afa6fca501ede56d985ea
#
_entry.id   9bfe9d3ff43afa6fca501ede56d985ea
#
_cell.length_a   1.000
_cell.length_b   1.000
_cell.length_c   1.000
_cell.angle_alpha   90.00
_cell.angle_beta   90.00
_cell.angle_gamma   90.00
#
_symmetry.space_group_name_H-M   'P 1'
#
loop_
_entity.id
_entity.type
_entity.pdbx_description
1 polymer ?
#
loop_
_entity_poly.entity_id
_entity_poly.type
_entity_poly.pdbx_seq_one_letter_code
_entity_poly.pdbx_strand_id
1 'polypeptide(L)'
;MRLSNRFEKHVLVAAAVAMGATAAANAAVVYSGILNFSCAIDTDGTYINVETGQLTNGPASLVPGWDVNPYRSSSGSGMNFFSPTGGGMVSAAAGVGSAINLSAGTLIGASSNFSSATATISFGSAAGQWQYASNNIVGFRFVSSAGTTHYGWMRFLMGSQPASGNLVTRTVVDFAYESVAGASIAAGVPAPGAIALLGVAGLAGTRRRR
;
A
#
# COMPACT_ATOMS: atom_id res chain seq x y z
N MET A 1 -63.75 4.86 4.84
CA MET A 1 -62.57 4.55 5.62
C MET A 1 -61.34 4.98 4.80
N ARG A 2 -60.71 6.12 5.13
CA ARG A 2 -59.64 6.73 4.32
C ARG A 2 -58.28 6.44 4.99
N LEU A 3 -57.50 5.58 4.35
CA LEU A 3 -56.13 5.20 4.78
C LEU A 3 -55.20 5.21 3.55
N SER A 4 -55.03 6.35 2.88
CA SER A 4 -54.09 6.41 1.75
C SER A 4 -53.10 7.60 1.69
N ASN A 5 -53.19 8.58 2.61
CA ASN A 5 -52.44 9.82 2.46
C ASN A 5 -51.20 10.00 3.35
N ARG A 6 -50.71 8.94 3.99
CA ARG A 6 -49.47 9.05 4.82
C ARG A 6 -48.24 8.39 4.23
N PHE A 7 -48.38 7.56 3.22
CA PHE A 7 -47.24 6.85 2.59
C PHE A 7 -46.57 7.65 1.48
N GLU A 8 -47.30 8.55 0.79
CA GLU A 8 -46.74 9.30 -0.34
C GLU A 8 -45.74 10.40 0.07
N LYS A 9 -45.80 10.89 1.30
CA LYS A 9 -44.90 11.98 1.74
C LYS A 9 -43.50 11.51 2.16
N HIS A 10 -43.30 10.22 2.42
CA HIS A 10 -42.00 9.70 2.80
C HIS A 10 -41.16 9.19 1.62
N VAL A 11 -41.78 8.91 0.48
CA VAL A 11 -41.06 8.45 -0.74
C VAL A 11 -40.42 9.64 -1.49
N LEU A 12 -41.00 10.82 -1.40
CA LEU A 12 -40.45 12.02 -2.09
C LEU A 12 -39.23 12.63 -1.41
N VAL A 13 -39.01 12.38 -0.11
CA VAL A 13 -37.83 12.90 0.60
C VAL A 13 -36.60 12.01 0.39
N ALA A 14 -36.79 10.70 0.16
CA ALA A 14 -35.68 9.78 -0.11
C ALA A 14 -35.08 9.94 -1.53
N ALA A 15 -35.89 10.37 -2.50
CA ALA A 15 -35.43 10.56 -3.88
C ALA A 15 -34.65 11.87 -4.09
N ALA A 16 -34.88 12.88 -3.26
CA ALA A 16 -34.20 14.19 -3.40
C ALA A 16 -32.75 14.19 -2.85
N VAL A 17 -32.38 13.24 -2.00
CA VAL A 17 -31.02 13.10 -1.45
C VAL A 17 -30.10 12.35 -2.43
N ALA A 18 -30.64 11.57 -3.36
CA ALA A 18 -29.86 10.78 -4.31
C ALA A 18 -29.39 11.57 -5.55
N MET A 19 -29.94 12.75 -5.81
CA MET A 19 -29.61 13.53 -7.02
C MET A 19 -28.59 14.67 -6.79
N GLY A 20 -28.03 14.80 -5.60
CA GLY A 20 -27.01 15.82 -5.28
C GLY A 20 -25.59 15.31 -5.15
N ALA A 21 -25.34 14.01 -5.27
CA ALA A 21 -24.01 13.47 -5.37
C ALA A 21 -23.53 13.56 -6.84
N THR A 22 -23.07 14.74 -7.25
CA THR A 22 -22.05 14.78 -8.30
C THR A 22 -20.98 13.81 -7.86
N ALA A 23 -20.74 12.77 -8.65
CA ALA A 23 -19.61 11.85 -8.41
C ALA A 23 -18.33 12.68 -8.50
N ALA A 24 -17.92 13.30 -7.40
CA ALA A 24 -16.52 13.49 -7.15
C ALA A 24 -15.95 12.08 -7.31
N ALA A 25 -14.99 11.89 -8.21
CA ALA A 25 -14.23 10.66 -8.29
C ALA A 25 -13.66 10.45 -6.88
N ASN A 26 -14.35 9.63 -6.10
CA ASN A 26 -13.95 9.39 -4.72
C ASN A 26 -12.60 8.71 -4.81
N ALA A 27 -11.57 9.40 -4.30
CA ALA A 27 -10.29 8.80 -4.03
C ALA A 27 -10.56 7.45 -3.35
N ALA A 28 -10.29 6.37 -4.05
CA ALA A 28 -10.57 5.03 -3.58
C ALA A 28 -9.25 4.32 -3.38
N VAL A 29 -8.89 4.11 -2.11
CA VAL A 29 -7.73 3.30 -1.77
C VAL A 29 -8.00 1.85 -2.13
N VAL A 30 -7.21 1.31 -3.04
CA VAL A 30 -7.17 -0.12 -3.36
C VAL A 30 -6.23 -0.78 -2.35
N TYR A 31 -6.76 -1.73 -1.60
CA TYR A 31 -6.01 -2.42 -0.54
C TYR A 31 -5.88 -3.91 -0.86
N SER A 32 -4.67 -4.43 -0.73
CA SER A 32 -4.36 -5.84 -1.05
C SER A 32 -5.00 -6.87 -0.11
N GLY A 33 -5.50 -6.44 1.06
CA GLY A 33 -5.72 -7.35 2.18
C GLY A 33 -4.39 -7.80 2.82
N ILE A 34 -4.49 -8.62 3.85
CA ILE A 34 -3.31 -9.21 4.50
C ILE A 34 -2.79 -10.36 3.65
N LEU A 35 -1.56 -10.25 3.17
CA LEU A 35 -0.89 -11.21 2.29
C LEU A 35 0.05 -12.14 3.07
N ASN A 36 0.87 -11.59 3.95
CA ASN A 36 1.93 -12.29 4.68
C ASN A 36 2.85 -13.10 3.74
N PHE A 37 3.19 -12.52 2.59
CA PHE A 37 3.99 -13.17 1.56
C PHE A 37 5.48 -13.12 1.90
N SER A 38 6.12 -14.28 2.06
CA SER A 38 7.56 -14.38 2.31
C SER A 38 8.37 -14.09 1.05
N CYS A 39 9.14 -13.00 1.08
CA CYS A 39 9.96 -12.58 -0.05
C CYS A 39 11.24 -13.40 -0.16
N ALA A 40 11.69 -13.63 -1.39
CA ALA A 40 13.00 -14.19 -1.66
C ALA A 40 14.13 -13.31 -1.11
N ILE A 41 15.20 -13.97 -0.61
CA ILE A 41 16.38 -13.31 -0.07
C ILE A 41 17.56 -13.55 -1.03
N ASP A 42 17.33 -13.34 -2.29
CA ASP A 42 18.31 -13.49 -3.36
C ASP A 42 18.38 -12.21 -4.22
N THR A 43 19.22 -12.22 -5.22
CA THR A 43 19.45 -11.07 -6.10
C THR A 43 18.35 -10.91 -7.16
N ASP A 44 17.52 -11.93 -7.40
CA ASP A 44 16.36 -11.82 -8.27
C ASP A 44 15.17 -11.19 -7.52
N GLY A 45 14.94 -11.61 -6.26
CA GLY A 45 13.97 -11.00 -5.37
C GLY A 45 12.52 -11.43 -5.61
N THR A 46 11.61 -10.54 -5.27
CA THR A 46 10.15 -10.74 -5.37
C THR A 46 9.57 -9.68 -6.29
N TYR A 47 8.86 -10.09 -7.32
CA TYR A 47 8.17 -9.19 -8.24
C TYR A 47 6.74 -8.99 -7.81
N ILE A 48 6.28 -7.74 -7.80
CA ILE A 48 4.98 -7.32 -7.30
C ILE A 48 4.33 -6.41 -8.33
N ASN A 49 3.18 -6.82 -8.85
CA ASN A 49 2.29 -5.94 -9.60
C ASN A 49 1.19 -5.45 -8.65
N VAL A 50 1.20 -4.16 -8.33
CA VAL A 50 0.29 -3.59 -7.34
C VAL A 50 -1.13 -3.39 -7.86
N GLU A 51 -1.32 -3.25 -9.19
CA GLU A 51 -2.65 -3.14 -9.79
C GLU A 51 -3.40 -4.47 -9.73
N THR A 52 -2.71 -5.58 -10.06
CA THR A 52 -3.33 -6.91 -10.12
C THR A 52 -3.26 -7.66 -8.80
N GLY A 53 -2.42 -7.21 -7.87
CA GLY A 53 -2.13 -7.92 -6.63
C GLY A 53 -1.28 -9.17 -6.81
N GLN A 54 -0.69 -9.39 -7.99
CA GLN A 54 0.14 -10.56 -8.27
C GLN A 54 1.54 -10.39 -7.66
N LEU A 55 1.99 -11.41 -6.92
CA LEU A 55 3.32 -11.49 -6.33
C LEU A 55 3.94 -12.85 -6.61
N THR A 56 5.25 -12.87 -6.90
CA THR A 56 6.03 -14.13 -6.94
C THR A 56 7.50 -13.88 -6.62
N ASN A 57 8.16 -14.88 -6.07
CA ASN A 57 9.62 -14.92 -5.97
C ASN A 57 10.17 -15.30 -7.34
N GLY A 58 10.95 -14.40 -7.98
CA GLY A 58 11.55 -14.56 -9.30
C GLY A 58 10.91 -15.55 -10.28
N PRO A 59 11.21 -15.56 -11.53
CA PRO A 59 11.74 -14.44 -12.31
C PRO A 59 10.65 -13.42 -12.68
N ALA A 60 11.06 -12.23 -13.14
CA ALA A 60 10.18 -11.13 -13.54
C ALA A 60 9.09 -11.50 -14.56
N SER A 61 9.38 -12.45 -15.44
CA SER A 61 8.46 -12.91 -16.48
C SER A 61 7.17 -13.52 -15.96
N LEU A 62 7.15 -13.94 -14.69
CA LEU A 62 5.96 -14.50 -14.04
C LEU A 62 4.98 -13.42 -13.55
N VAL A 63 5.39 -12.15 -13.51
CA VAL A 63 4.55 -11.01 -13.09
C VAL A 63 4.62 -9.91 -14.15
N PRO A 64 3.91 -10.05 -15.26
CA PRO A 64 3.88 -9.01 -16.28
C PRO A 64 3.44 -7.65 -15.69
N GLY A 65 4.14 -6.58 -16.08
CA GLY A 65 3.82 -5.23 -15.59
C GLY A 65 4.10 -5.04 -14.10
N TRP A 66 5.05 -5.74 -13.51
CA TRP A 66 5.44 -5.54 -12.12
C TRP A 66 5.93 -4.11 -11.85
N ASP A 67 5.69 -3.62 -10.63
CA ASP A 67 5.95 -2.24 -10.21
C ASP A 67 7.06 -2.12 -9.18
N VAL A 68 7.17 -3.10 -8.30
CA VAL A 68 8.13 -3.10 -7.18
C VAL A 68 8.81 -4.47 -7.09
N ASN A 69 10.14 -4.45 -6.99
CA ASN A 69 10.95 -5.65 -6.74
C ASN A 69 11.84 -5.44 -5.50
N PRO A 70 11.47 -5.94 -4.32
CA PRO A 70 12.37 -6.08 -3.19
C PRO A 70 13.31 -7.25 -3.40
N TYR A 71 14.62 -6.99 -3.44
CA TYR A 71 15.67 -7.99 -3.68
C TYR A 71 16.85 -7.80 -2.73
N ARG A 72 17.78 -8.77 -2.70
CA ARG A 72 19.02 -8.66 -1.93
C ARG A 72 20.09 -7.91 -2.72
N SER A 73 20.77 -6.95 -2.10
CA SER A 73 21.99 -6.40 -2.68
C SER A 73 23.07 -7.49 -2.81
N SER A 74 23.78 -7.50 -3.91
CA SER A 74 24.91 -8.41 -4.14
C SER A 74 26.09 -8.15 -3.18
N SER A 75 26.21 -6.94 -2.66
CA SER A 75 27.36 -6.46 -1.87
C SER A 75 27.07 -6.19 -0.39
N GLY A 76 25.88 -6.49 0.12
CA GLY A 76 25.53 -6.08 1.48
C GLY A 76 24.40 -6.82 2.15
N SER A 77 24.18 -6.46 3.41
CA SER A 77 23.20 -7.05 4.31
C SER A 77 21.78 -6.53 4.10
N GLY A 78 21.60 -5.57 3.21
CA GLY A 78 20.38 -4.85 3.06
C GLY A 78 19.42 -5.44 2.03
N MET A 79 18.20 -4.98 2.12
CA MET A 79 17.23 -5.09 1.04
C MET A 79 17.35 -3.85 0.16
N ASN A 80 17.28 -4.08 -1.14
CA ASN A 80 17.10 -3.05 -2.14
C ASN A 80 15.70 -3.17 -2.71
N PHE A 81 15.23 -2.08 -3.28
CA PHE A 81 14.06 -2.05 -4.15
C PHE A 81 14.51 -1.67 -5.54
N PHE A 82 13.95 -2.31 -6.54
CA PHE A 82 14.00 -1.84 -7.91
C PHE A 82 12.60 -1.49 -8.38
N SER A 83 12.47 -0.41 -9.13
CA SER A 83 11.21 0.05 -9.74
C SER A 83 11.44 0.31 -11.23
N PRO A 84 10.49 -0.05 -12.11
CA PRO A 84 10.54 0.32 -13.54
C PRO A 84 10.56 1.84 -13.75
N THR A 85 10.80 2.24 -14.98
CA THR A 85 10.78 3.67 -15.38
C THR A 85 9.48 4.35 -14.97
N GLY A 86 9.59 5.49 -14.32
CA GLY A 86 8.46 6.24 -13.77
C GLY A 86 8.06 5.84 -12.34
N GLY A 87 8.47 4.64 -11.89
CA GLY A 87 8.32 4.20 -10.51
C GLY A 87 9.36 4.79 -9.57
N GLY A 88 9.31 4.37 -8.30
CA GLY A 88 10.31 4.77 -7.29
C GLY A 88 9.80 4.63 -5.87
N MET A 89 10.75 4.53 -4.93
CA MET A 89 10.48 4.44 -3.48
C MET A 89 10.65 5.80 -2.82
N VAL A 90 9.83 6.11 -1.82
CA VAL A 90 9.98 7.36 -1.03
C VAL A 90 11.34 7.37 -0.34
N SER A 91 12.06 8.49 -0.51
CA SER A 91 13.42 8.72 0.00
C SER A 91 13.49 10.03 0.82
N ALA A 92 14.54 10.18 1.62
CA ALA A 92 14.74 11.39 2.41
C ALA A 92 14.98 12.64 1.53
N ALA A 93 15.60 12.47 0.35
CA ALA A 93 15.81 13.52 -0.62
C ALA A 93 15.64 12.98 -2.03
N ALA A 94 15.28 13.84 -2.99
CA ALA A 94 15.11 13.45 -4.38
C ALA A 94 16.40 12.86 -4.97
N GLY A 95 16.28 11.72 -5.66
CA GLY A 95 17.40 11.05 -6.30
C GLY A 95 18.38 10.34 -5.37
N VAL A 96 18.15 10.38 -4.05
CA VAL A 96 18.96 9.61 -3.09
C VAL A 96 18.50 8.17 -3.09
N GLY A 97 19.43 7.24 -3.29
CA GLY A 97 19.16 5.80 -3.39
C GLY A 97 18.78 5.11 -2.07
N SER A 98 18.00 5.77 -1.20
CA SER A 98 17.57 5.24 0.11
C SER A 98 16.07 5.22 0.23
N ALA A 99 15.51 4.01 0.42
CA ALA A 99 14.09 3.84 0.76
C ALA A 99 13.92 4.00 2.29
N ILE A 100 13.12 4.96 2.72
CA ILE A 100 12.93 5.26 4.14
C ILE A 100 11.70 4.56 4.73
N ASN A 101 11.80 4.20 6.01
CA ASN A 101 10.67 3.74 6.82
C ASN A 101 9.82 4.94 7.21
N LEU A 102 8.54 4.92 6.83
CA LEU A 102 7.57 5.99 7.08
C LEU A 102 6.79 5.75 8.37
N SER A 103 6.42 6.82 9.06
CA SER A 103 5.41 6.76 10.09
C SER A 103 4.01 6.59 9.47
N ALA A 104 3.13 5.86 10.16
CA ALA A 104 1.73 5.78 9.75
C ALA A 104 1.10 7.17 9.65
N GLY A 105 0.27 7.39 8.61
CA GLY A 105 -0.35 8.68 8.33
C GLY A 105 0.51 9.65 7.51
N THR A 106 1.79 9.36 7.27
CA THR A 106 2.63 10.19 6.38
C THR A 106 2.00 10.26 4.98
N LEU A 107 1.80 11.46 4.45
CA LEU A 107 1.26 11.61 3.09
C LEU A 107 2.32 11.29 2.04
N ILE A 108 1.94 10.44 1.07
CA ILE A 108 2.73 10.07 -0.09
C ILE A 108 2.02 10.63 -1.32
N GLY A 109 2.71 11.44 -2.10
CA GLY A 109 2.11 12.14 -3.24
C GLY A 109 3.15 12.85 -4.11
N ALA A 110 2.71 13.76 -4.95
CA ALA A 110 3.56 14.48 -5.91
C ALA A 110 4.69 15.29 -5.24
N SER A 111 4.50 15.73 -3.98
CA SER A 111 5.51 16.46 -3.22
C SER A 111 6.52 15.57 -2.49
N SER A 112 6.33 14.25 -2.49
CA SER A 112 7.26 13.31 -1.89
C SER A 112 8.53 13.17 -2.74
N ASN A 113 9.68 13.01 -2.07
CA ASN A 113 10.92 12.68 -2.77
C ASN A 113 10.92 11.19 -3.11
N PHE A 114 11.33 10.87 -4.34
CA PHE A 114 11.42 9.48 -4.80
C PHE A 114 12.83 9.17 -5.30
N SER A 115 13.32 8.00 -4.90
CA SER A 115 14.47 7.35 -5.51
C SER A 115 13.97 6.49 -6.67
N SER A 116 14.43 6.81 -7.88
CA SER A 116 14.10 6.02 -9.08
C SER A 116 15.07 4.86 -9.24
N ALA A 117 14.67 3.83 -9.97
CA ALA A 117 15.43 2.60 -10.18
C ALA A 117 15.75 1.90 -8.84
N THR A 118 16.99 1.93 -8.37
CA THR A 118 17.40 1.22 -7.16
C THR A 118 17.32 2.10 -5.92
N ALA A 119 16.67 1.62 -4.86
CA ALA A 119 16.66 2.23 -3.55
C ALA A 119 17.08 1.22 -2.48
N THR A 120 18.04 1.59 -1.64
CA THR A 120 18.59 0.75 -0.58
C THR A 120 17.95 1.11 0.76
N ILE A 121 17.71 0.13 1.63
CA ILE A 121 17.31 0.41 3.02
C ILE A 121 18.54 0.51 3.93
N SER A 122 18.39 1.22 5.06
CA SER A 122 19.36 1.18 6.15
C SER A 122 18.65 0.92 7.47
N PHE A 123 19.26 0.06 8.31
CA PHE A 123 18.75 -0.26 9.63
C PHE A 123 19.35 0.64 10.70
N GLY A 124 18.59 0.98 11.72
CA GLY A 124 19.05 1.76 12.86
C GLY A 124 17.89 2.42 13.61
N SER A 125 18.23 3.31 14.55
CA SER A 125 17.26 4.01 15.40
C SER A 125 16.92 5.43 14.95
N ALA A 126 17.62 5.95 13.94
CA ALA A 126 17.33 7.29 13.44
C ALA A 126 16.03 7.32 12.62
N ALA A 127 15.42 8.49 12.51
CA ALA A 127 14.21 8.70 11.71
C ALA A 127 14.43 8.23 10.25
N GLY A 128 13.45 7.50 9.73
CA GLY A 128 13.51 6.93 8.38
C GLY A 128 14.32 5.64 8.25
N GLN A 129 15.03 5.21 9.29
CA GLN A 129 15.72 3.92 9.28
C GLN A 129 14.75 2.77 9.56
N TRP A 130 15.05 1.64 8.95
CA TRP A 130 14.29 0.40 9.10
C TRP A 130 14.61 -0.29 10.41
N GLN A 131 13.62 -0.99 10.97
CA GLN A 131 13.73 -1.69 12.24
C GLN A 131 13.73 -3.19 12.00
N TYR A 132 14.63 -3.91 12.72
CA TYR A 132 14.60 -5.37 12.81
C TYR A 132 13.40 -5.85 13.64
N ALA A 133 12.96 -7.08 13.43
CA ALA A 133 11.87 -7.74 14.14
C ALA A 133 10.60 -6.86 14.24
N SER A 134 10.33 -6.06 13.23
CA SER A 134 9.29 -5.03 13.25
C SER A 134 8.64 -4.84 11.89
N ASN A 135 7.45 -4.27 11.90
CA ASN A 135 6.78 -3.76 10.71
C ASN A 135 7.41 -2.41 10.31
N ASN A 136 7.73 -2.29 9.03
CA ASN A 136 8.24 -1.08 8.41
C ASN A 136 7.33 -0.71 7.23
N ILE A 137 7.07 0.57 7.04
CA ILE A 137 6.21 1.07 5.96
C ILE A 137 7.08 1.84 4.98
N VAL A 138 7.01 1.49 3.71
CA VAL A 138 7.66 2.23 2.63
C VAL A 138 6.61 2.79 1.69
N GLY A 139 6.80 4.05 1.27
CA GLY A 139 6.00 4.66 0.23
C GLY A 139 6.58 4.37 -1.16
N PHE A 140 5.72 4.29 -2.15
CA PHE A 140 6.13 4.13 -3.53
C PHE A 140 5.24 4.94 -4.48
N ARG A 141 5.74 5.15 -5.68
CA ARG A 141 4.95 5.52 -6.85
C ARG A 141 5.15 4.49 -7.94
N PHE A 142 4.16 4.35 -8.80
CA PHE A 142 4.23 3.49 -9.98
C PHE A 142 3.45 4.10 -11.15
N VAL A 143 3.69 3.59 -12.34
CA VAL A 143 2.94 3.97 -13.54
C VAL A 143 2.01 2.81 -13.86
N SER A 144 0.71 3.06 -13.83
CA SER A 144 -0.32 2.06 -14.09
C SER A 144 -0.28 1.57 -15.54
N SER A 145 -1.00 0.50 -15.81
CA SER A 145 -1.21 -0.03 -17.17
C SER A 145 -1.85 1.01 -18.13
N ALA A 146 -2.56 2.00 -17.57
CA ALA A 146 -3.10 3.14 -18.31
C ALA A 146 -2.09 4.29 -18.55
N GLY A 147 -0.84 4.14 -18.10
CA GLY A 147 0.21 5.17 -18.24
C GLY A 147 0.09 6.33 -17.26
N THR A 148 -0.67 6.21 -16.19
CA THR A 148 -0.87 7.26 -15.18
C THR A 148 -0.10 6.97 -13.90
N THR A 149 0.39 8.03 -13.23
CA THR A 149 1.14 7.89 -11.98
C THR A 149 0.20 7.75 -10.79
N HIS A 150 0.46 6.76 -9.96
CA HIS A 150 -0.23 6.49 -8.70
C HIS A 150 0.75 6.41 -7.54
N TYR A 151 0.26 6.65 -6.33
CA TYR A 151 1.02 6.59 -5.10
C TYR A 151 0.46 5.51 -4.18
N GLY A 152 1.37 4.83 -3.49
CA GLY A 152 1.01 3.74 -2.59
C GLY A 152 1.98 3.60 -1.43
N TRP A 153 1.65 2.69 -0.54
CA TRP A 153 2.52 2.24 0.54
C TRP A 153 2.51 0.71 0.62
N MET A 154 3.59 0.17 1.14
CA MET A 154 3.76 -1.27 1.37
C MET A 154 4.34 -1.49 2.75
N ARG A 155 3.84 -2.49 3.48
CA ARG A 155 4.32 -2.85 4.81
C ARG A 155 5.12 -4.14 4.74
N PHE A 156 6.31 -4.08 5.31
CA PHE A 156 7.21 -5.21 5.45
C PHE A 156 7.41 -5.57 6.90
N LEU A 157 7.18 -6.83 7.26
CA LEU A 157 7.70 -7.40 8.49
C LEU A 157 9.15 -7.87 8.23
N MET A 158 10.09 -7.25 8.92
CA MET A 158 11.49 -7.63 8.87
C MET A 158 11.80 -8.61 9.99
N GLY A 159 12.63 -9.60 9.69
CA GLY A 159 13.12 -10.54 10.70
C GLY A 159 14.09 -9.93 11.71
N SER A 160 14.55 -10.73 12.65
CA SER A 160 15.55 -10.33 13.64
C SER A 160 16.87 -9.98 12.99
N GLN A 161 17.67 -9.15 13.67
CA GLN A 161 19.02 -8.85 13.23
C GLN A 161 19.84 -10.15 13.19
N PRO A 162 20.47 -10.48 12.04
CA PRO A 162 21.27 -11.68 11.94
C PRO A 162 22.57 -11.54 12.76
N ALA A 163 23.02 -12.63 13.38
CA ALA A 163 24.25 -12.66 14.17
C ALA A 163 25.51 -12.42 13.30
N SER A 164 25.50 -12.92 12.08
CA SER A 164 26.54 -12.68 11.08
C SER A 164 25.98 -12.95 9.69
N GLY A 165 26.52 -12.24 8.67
CA GLY A 165 26.00 -12.36 7.32
C GLY A 165 24.65 -11.62 7.15
N ASN A 166 24.11 -11.63 5.98
CA ASN A 166 23.32 -10.50 5.51
C ASN A 166 21.89 -10.84 5.17
N LEU A 167 21.33 -11.91 5.73
CA LEU A 167 20.05 -12.47 5.27
C LEU A 167 18.94 -12.19 6.28
N VAL A 168 18.47 -10.93 6.33
CA VAL A 168 17.26 -10.59 7.08
C VAL A 168 16.05 -11.11 6.30
N THR A 169 15.25 -11.98 6.94
CA THR A 169 13.97 -12.41 6.39
C THR A 169 13.04 -11.21 6.24
N ARG A 170 12.22 -11.23 5.23
CA ARG A 170 11.28 -10.15 4.91
C ARG A 170 9.98 -10.72 4.39
N THR A 171 8.89 -10.15 4.84
CA THR A 171 7.54 -10.54 4.48
C THR A 171 6.77 -9.30 4.05
N VAL A 172 6.18 -9.30 2.86
CA VAL A 172 5.16 -8.32 2.49
C VAL A 172 3.91 -8.65 3.29
N VAL A 173 3.56 -7.78 4.22
CA VAL A 173 2.36 -7.96 5.05
C VAL A 173 1.12 -7.57 4.25
N ASP A 174 1.16 -6.37 3.70
CA ASP A 174 0.08 -5.78 2.90
C ASP A 174 0.60 -4.56 2.10
N PHE A 175 -0.21 -4.08 1.18
CA PHE A 175 0.02 -2.81 0.51
C PHE A 175 -1.31 -2.14 0.13
N ALA A 176 -1.24 -0.86 -0.19
CA ALA A 176 -2.35 -0.13 -0.78
C ALA A 176 -1.85 0.95 -1.73
N TYR A 177 -2.70 1.35 -2.66
CA TYR A 177 -2.47 2.50 -3.51
C TYR A 177 -3.74 3.31 -3.74
N GLU A 178 -3.58 4.57 -4.13
CA GLU A 178 -4.69 5.46 -4.47
C GLU A 178 -5.07 5.25 -5.94
N SER A 179 -6.35 4.92 -6.20
CA SER A 179 -6.85 4.63 -7.55
C SER A 179 -7.01 5.88 -8.43
N VAL A 180 -7.13 7.06 -7.82
CA VAL A 180 -7.15 8.32 -8.56
C VAL A 180 -5.74 8.75 -8.88
N ALA A 181 -5.43 8.88 -10.17
CA ALA A 181 -4.11 9.27 -10.64
C ALA A 181 -3.66 10.61 -10.03
N GLY A 182 -2.43 10.67 -9.55
CA GLY A 182 -1.83 11.85 -8.92
C GLY A 182 -2.36 12.20 -7.52
N ALA A 183 -3.39 11.53 -7.01
CA ALA A 183 -3.89 11.78 -5.67
C ALA A 183 -2.99 11.15 -4.60
N SER A 184 -2.85 11.84 -3.46
CA SER A 184 -2.01 11.39 -2.35
C SER A 184 -2.70 10.35 -1.49
N ILE A 185 -1.90 9.47 -0.87
CA ILE A 185 -2.35 8.44 0.07
C ILE A 185 -1.63 8.58 1.41
N ALA A 186 -2.30 8.25 2.51
CA ALA A 186 -1.69 8.19 3.84
C ALA A 186 -1.04 6.82 4.08
N ALA A 187 0.23 6.79 4.45
CA ALA A 187 1.01 5.57 4.69
C ALA A 187 0.40 4.70 5.78
N GLY A 188 0.30 3.39 5.54
CA GLY A 188 -0.13 2.41 6.53
C GLY A 188 -1.59 2.50 6.97
N VAL A 189 -2.40 3.35 6.32
CA VAL A 189 -3.83 3.49 6.61
C VAL A 189 -4.61 2.66 5.58
N PRO A 190 -5.29 1.58 6.00
CA PRO A 190 -6.22 0.87 5.12
C PRO A 190 -7.35 1.78 4.65
N ALA A 191 -8.00 1.44 3.53
CA ALA A 191 -9.12 2.20 3.01
C ALA A 191 -10.22 2.39 4.08
N PRO A 192 -10.86 3.57 4.16
CA PRO A 192 -11.94 3.82 5.12
C PRO A 192 -13.05 2.76 5.07
N GLY A 193 -13.31 2.18 3.90
CA GLY A 193 -14.28 1.10 3.72
C GLY A 193 -13.92 -0.20 4.44
N ALA A 194 -12.65 -0.53 4.59
CA ALA A 194 -12.21 -1.73 5.32
C ALA A 194 -12.51 -1.61 6.82
N ILE A 195 -12.36 -0.41 7.38
CA ILE A 195 -12.67 -0.12 8.79
C ILE A 195 -14.20 -0.11 9.02
N ALA A 196 -14.96 0.43 8.07
CA ALA A 196 -16.42 0.44 8.14
C ALA A 196 -17.01 -0.98 8.10
N LEU A 197 -16.46 -1.88 7.27
CA LEU A 197 -16.92 -3.28 7.20
C LEU A 197 -16.66 -4.04 8.51
N LEU A 198 -15.51 -3.82 9.15
CA LEU A 198 -15.19 -4.39 10.46
C LEU A 198 -16.12 -3.87 11.56
N GLY A 199 -16.46 -2.57 11.52
CA GLY A 199 -17.42 -1.96 12.44
C GLY A 199 -18.83 -2.56 12.32
N VAL A 200 -19.33 -2.74 11.11
CA VAL A 200 -20.66 -3.33 10.85
C VAL A 200 -20.70 -4.82 11.23
N ALA A 201 -19.64 -5.58 10.93
CA ALA A 201 -19.56 -6.99 11.32
C ALA A 201 -19.52 -7.16 12.85
N GLY A 202 -18.82 -6.27 13.57
CA GLY A 202 -18.79 -6.23 15.03
C GLY A 202 -20.17 -5.97 15.65
N LEU A 203 -20.92 -5.02 15.09
CA LEU A 203 -22.29 -4.70 15.55
C LEU A 203 -23.30 -5.81 15.25
N ALA A 204 -23.17 -6.51 14.13
CA ALA A 204 -24.03 -7.64 13.79
C ALA A 204 -23.78 -8.86 14.71
N GLY A 205 -22.54 -9.06 15.14
CA GLY A 205 -22.17 -10.14 16.07
C GLY A 205 -22.73 -9.98 17.49
N THR A 206 -22.91 -8.75 17.96
CA THR A 206 -23.44 -8.45 19.31
C THR A 206 -24.96 -8.64 19.42
N ARG A 207 -25.71 -8.55 18.31
CA ARG A 207 -27.17 -8.75 18.29
C ARG A 207 -27.63 -10.21 18.43
N ARG A 208 -26.74 -11.19 18.28
CA ARG A 208 -27.07 -12.63 18.36
C ARG A 208 -27.01 -13.23 19.78
N ARG A 209 -26.72 -12.45 20.81
CA ARG A 209 -26.60 -12.91 22.21
C ARG A 209 -27.68 -12.35 23.14
N ARG A 210 -28.93 -12.19 22.66
CA ARG A 210 -30.10 -11.98 23.54
C ARG A 210 -31.24 -12.88 23.12
#